data_47d3f640eac6f68e787eb2848a444db8
#
_entry.id   47d3f640eac6f68e787eb2848a444db8
#
_cell.length_a   1.000
_cell.length_b   1.000
_cell.length_c   1.000
_cell.angle_alpha   90.00
_cell.angle_beta   90.00
_cell.angle_gamma   90.00
#
_symmetry.space_group_name_H-M   'P 1'
#
loop_
_entity.id
_entity.type
_entity.pdbx_description
1 polymer ?
#
loop_
_entity_poly.entity_id
_entity_poly.type
_entity_poly.pdbx_seq_one_letter_code
_entity_poly.pdbx_strand_id
1 'polypeptide(L)'
;LKQMSDRIGAFDDTIRDAIKGSTGGTDGAFIQNGSNRANLKTGIAGQSDTTIGWANVPSQCVTYASCHDNLCLYDKLVGSVYGTDSKYRKRYEDLVAMNKLSAAIVMTSQGIPFSLGGEEFCRSKDGDENSYASSRKENQLDWENIDLYSDVIEYYRGLYKIRDAFAAFSDTTATTANSLTYLSNVPKGVTGYTINNTESGKWSQMCVIFNGSD
;
A
#
# COMPACT_ATOMS: atom_id res chain seq x y z
N LEU A 1 -13.42 -4.95 16.01
CA LEU A 1 -12.69 -3.84 16.64
C LEU A 1 -13.60 -2.72 17.12
N LYS A 2 -14.76 -2.44 16.47
CA LYS A 2 -15.71 -1.36 16.89
C LYS A 2 -16.15 -1.42 18.36
N GLN A 3 -16.07 -2.57 19.00
CA GLN A 3 -16.40 -2.73 20.43
C GLN A 3 -15.19 -2.65 21.35
N MET A 4 -14.01 -2.44 20.79
CA MET A 4 -12.74 -2.37 21.52
C MET A 4 -12.29 -0.92 21.71
N SER A 5 -11.30 -0.71 22.55
CA SER A 5 -10.66 0.58 22.70
C SER A 5 -10.02 1.04 21.38
N ASP A 6 -10.11 2.32 21.04
CA ASP A 6 -9.48 2.96 19.88
C ASP A 6 -7.94 2.88 19.90
N ARG A 7 -7.37 2.41 21.02
CA ARG A 7 -5.92 2.15 21.18
C ARG A 7 -5.50 0.76 20.71
N ILE A 8 -6.45 -0.07 20.24
CA ILE A 8 -6.20 -1.42 19.72
C ILE A 8 -6.42 -1.39 18.23
N GLY A 9 -5.37 -1.68 17.46
CA GLY A 9 -5.40 -1.76 16.01
C GLY A 9 -5.20 -3.17 15.48
N ALA A 10 -5.49 -3.35 14.19
CA ALA A 10 -5.22 -4.58 13.46
C ALA A 10 -4.70 -4.27 12.05
N PHE A 11 -3.97 -5.22 11.48
CA PHE A 11 -3.57 -5.21 10.08
C PHE A 11 -4.81 -5.31 9.18
N ASP A 12 -4.85 -4.49 8.14
CA ASP A 12 -5.97 -4.46 7.20
C ASP A 12 -5.68 -5.36 5.99
N ASP A 13 -6.10 -6.61 6.08
CA ASP A 13 -5.98 -7.56 4.99
C ASP A 13 -6.79 -7.14 3.75
N THR A 14 -7.86 -6.38 3.96
CA THR A 14 -8.72 -5.91 2.85
C THR A 14 -7.97 -4.95 1.92
N ILE A 15 -7.23 -3.98 2.48
CA ILE A 15 -6.43 -3.07 1.64
C ILE A 15 -5.23 -3.78 1.03
N ARG A 16 -4.57 -4.66 1.79
CA ARG A 16 -3.46 -5.49 1.27
C ARG A 16 -3.88 -6.23 0.00
N ASP A 17 -4.98 -6.95 0.05
CA ASP A 17 -5.47 -7.76 -1.06
C ASP A 17 -6.08 -6.89 -2.17
N ALA A 18 -6.64 -5.73 -1.83
CA ALA A 18 -7.12 -4.78 -2.83
C ALA A 18 -5.97 -4.12 -3.61
N ILE A 19 -4.81 -3.96 -3.01
CA ILE A 19 -3.62 -3.42 -3.69
C ILE A 19 -3.05 -4.45 -4.67
N LYS A 20 -2.72 -5.65 -4.22
CA LYS A 20 -1.85 -6.59 -4.95
C LYS A 20 -2.44 -7.98 -5.25
N GLY A 21 -3.68 -8.24 -4.82
CA GLY A 21 -4.26 -9.59 -4.82
C GLY A 21 -3.94 -10.36 -3.54
N SER A 22 -4.27 -11.65 -3.52
CA SER A 22 -4.05 -12.52 -2.35
C SER A 22 -2.58 -12.60 -1.93
N THR A 23 -2.32 -13.11 -0.74
CA THR A 23 -0.97 -13.19 -0.17
C THR A 23 -0.06 -14.16 -0.90
N GLY A 24 -0.61 -15.29 -1.38
CA GLY A 24 0.06 -16.26 -2.25
C GLY A 24 -0.58 -16.25 -3.64
N GLY A 25 -0.14 -17.15 -4.49
CA GLY A 25 -0.71 -17.33 -5.83
C GLY A 25 -0.33 -16.23 -6.84
N THR A 26 -0.95 -16.32 -8.01
CA THR A 26 -0.64 -15.51 -9.20
C THR A 26 -1.73 -14.51 -9.57
N ASP A 27 -2.77 -14.35 -8.75
CA ASP A 27 -3.81 -13.35 -8.95
C ASP A 27 -3.26 -11.94 -8.75
N GLY A 28 -3.84 -10.98 -9.47
CA GLY A 28 -3.53 -9.57 -9.33
C GLY A 28 -4.74 -8.75 -8.91
N ALA A 29 -4.50 -7.51 -8.46
CA ALA A 29 -5.56 -6.58 -8.09
C ALA A 29 -5.29 -5.18 -8.65
N PHE A 30 -5.51 -4.13 -7.84
CA PHE A 30 -5.52 -2.77 -8.35
C PHE A 30 -4.23 -2.37 -9.08
N ILE A 31 -3.07 -2.65 -8.50
CA ILE A 31 -1.80 -2.17 -9.07
C ILE A 31 -1.37 -2.95 -10.32
N GLN A 32 -1.96 -4.13 -10.60
CA GLN A 32 -1.69 -4.91 -11.79
C GLN A 32 -2.73 -4.70 -12.91
N ASN A 33 -3.98 -4.39 -12.58
CA ASN A 33 -5.07 -4.38 -13.57
C ASN A 33 -6.24 -3.44 -13.24
N GLY A 34 -6.10 -2.57 -12.26
CA GLY A 34 -7.13 -1.61 -11.84
C GLY A 34 -8.40 -2.22 -11.24
N SER A 35 -8.38 -3.49 -10.83
CA SER A 35 -9.53 -4.16 -10.19
C SER A 35 -9.65 -3.82 -8.70
N ASN A 36 -10.68 -4.38 -8.05
CA ASN A 36 -10.90 -4.32 -6.59
C ASN A 36 -11.01 -2.91 -5.97
N ARG A 37 -11.45 -1.92 -6.74
CA ARG A 37 -11.54 -0.51 -6.32
C ARG A 37 -12.43 -0.27 -5.11
N ALA A 38 -13.47 -1.06 -4.89
CA ALA A 38 -14.38 -0.89 -3.76
C ALA A 38 -13.65 -1.14 -2.43
N ASN A 39 -12.96 -2.27 -2.31
CA ASN A 39 -12.17 -2.61 -1.13
C ASN A 39 -10.99 -1.65 -0.94
N LEU A 40 -10.37 -1.20 -2.03
CA LEU A 40 -9.31 -0.21 -1.97
C LEU A 40 -9.80 1.10 -1.34
N LYS A 41 -10.98 1.60 -1.72
CA LYS A 41 -11.56 2.80 -1.11
C LYS A 41 -11.82 2.63 0.38
N THR A 42 -12.37 1.50 0.81
CA THR A 42 -12.59 1.23 2.23
C THR A 42 -11.28 1.25 3.02
N GLY A 43 -10.23 0.64 2.47
CA GLY A 43 -8.90 0.64 3.07
C GLY A 43 -8.24 2.03 3.09
N ILE A 44 -8.38 2.82 2.02
CA ILE A 44 -7.90 4.21 1.97
C ILE A 44 -8.50 5.05 3.12
N ALA A 45 -9.75 4.81 3.48
CA ALA A 45 -10.41 5.45 4.61
C ALA A 45 -9.98 4.87 5.98
N GLY A 46 -8.96 4.01 6.04
CA GLY A 46 -8.51 3.36 7.28
C GLY A 46 -9.60 2.52 7.95
N GLN A 47 -10.46 1.87 7.15
CA GLN A 47 -11.60 1.04 7.62
C GLN A 47 -12.57 1.80 8.56
N SER A 48 -12.50 3.12 8.60
CA SER A 48 -13.32 3.94 9.49
C SER A 48 -14.59 4.51 8.82
N ASP A 49 -14.88 4.09 7.59
CA ASP A 49 -16.18 4.32 6.96
C ASP A 49 -17.28 3.71 7.83
N THR A 50 -18.28 4.53 8.16
CA THR A 50 -19.31 4.16 9.13
C THR A 50 -20.22 3.02 8.65
N THR A 51 -20.28 2.78 7.34
CA THR A 51 -21.23 1.82 6.74
C THR A 51 -20.62 0.42 6.60
N ILE A 52 -19.36 0.31 6.17
CA ILE A 52 -18.74 -0.97 5.82
C ILE A 52 -17.41 -1.25 6.54
N GLY A 53 -16.77 -0.22 7.10
CA GLY A 53 -15.51 -0.36 7.82
C GLY A 53 -15.66 -1.06 9.18
N TRP A 54 -14.58 -1.67 9.65
CA TRP A 54 -14.52 -2.38 10.93
C TRP A 54 -13.87 -1.56 12.06
N ALA A 55 -13.29 -0.41 11.76
CA ALA A 55 -12.66 0.50 12.71
C ALA A 55 -13.60 1.65 13.13
N ASN A 56 -13.42 2.19 14.32
CA ASN A 56 -14.07 3.43 14.77
C ASN A 56 -13.29 4.65 14.29
N VAL A 57 -11.97 4.53 14.31
CA VAL A 57 -11.02 5.59 13.95
C VAL A 57 -9.89 5.02 13.10
N PRO A 58 -9.27 5.82 12.24
CA PRO A 58 -8.19 5.35 11.37
C PRO A 58 -6.99 4.74 12.11
N SER A 59 -6.71 5.18 13.33
CA SER A 59 -5.60 4.64 14.15
C SER A 59 -5.75 3.16 14.55
N GLN A 60 -6.93 2.58 14.37
CA GLN A 60 -7.14 1.14 14.55
C GLN A 60 -6.74 0.31 13.33
N CYS A 61 -6.41 0.95 12.20
CA CYS A 61 -6.09 0.29 10.94
C CYS A 61 -4.60 0.41 10.63
N VAL A 62 -3.91 -0.73 10.48
CA VAL A 62 -2.56 -0.79 9.91
C VAL A 62 -2.66 -1.03 8.42
N THR A 63 -2.34 0.00 7.64
CA THR A 63 -2.43 0.00 6.17
C THR A 63 -1.11 -0.50 5.59
N TYR A 64 -1.14 -1.55 4.77
CA TYR A 64 0.06 -2.20 4.26
C TYR A 64 -0.17 -2.94 2.95
N ALA A 65 0.91 -3.27 2.25
CA ALA A 65 0.87 -4.10 1.04
C ALA A 65 1.49 -5.49 1.25
N SER A 66 2.57 -5.60 2.01
CA SER A 66 3.19 -6.87 2.38
C SER A 66 3.79 -6.82 3.78
N CYS A 67 4.06 -7.98 4.36
CA CYS A 67 4.71 -8.13 5.65
C CYS A 67 5.75 -9.27 5.60
N HIS A 68 6.23 -9.75 6.75
CA HIS A 68 7.23 -10.80 6.80
C HIS A 68 6.70 -12.19 6.39
N ASP A 69 5.39 -12.42 6.54
CA ASP A 69 4.72 -13.65 6.10
C ASP A 69 4.32 -13.60 4.63
N ASN A 70 4.25 -14.75 3.98
CA ASN A 70 3.91 -14.92 2.58
C ASN A 70 4.90 -14.23 1.62
N LEU A 71 4.49 -14.02 0.37
CA LEU A 71 5.32 -13.35 -0.63
C LEU A 71 5.55 -11.88 -0.25
N CYS A 72 6.80 -11.41 -0.29
CA CYS A 72 7.05 -9.98 -0.28
C CYS A 72 6.45 -9.31 -1.54
N LEU A 73 6.26 -7.99 -1.49
CA LEU A 73 5.55 -7.28 -2.57
C LEU A 73 6.14 -7.56 -3.95
N TYR A 74 7.45 -7.45 -4.11
CA TYR A 74 8.08 -7.63 -5.41
C TYR A 74 7.94 -9.06 -5.94
N ASP A 75 8.08 -10.07 -5.09
CA ASP A 75 7.87 -11.47 -5.47
C ASP A 75 6.42 -11.74 -5.89
N LYS A 76 5.46 -11.16 -5.18
CA LYS A 76 4.05 -11.23 -5.58
C LYS A 76 3.82 -10.63 -6.96
N LEU A 77 4.44 -9.49 -7.25
CA LEU A 77 4.34 -8.83 -8.55
C LEU A 77 4.96 -9.69 -9.66
N VAL A 78 6.17 -10.23 -9.45
CA VAL A 78 6.81 -11.14 -10.42
C VAL A 78 5.91 -12.34 -10.72
N GLY A 79 5.44 -13.02 -9.68
CA GLY A 79 4.59 -14.21 -9.83
C GLY A 79 3.27 -13.92 -10.55
N SER A 80 2.63 -12.77 -10.26
CA SER A 80 1.34 -12.43 -10.85
C SER A 80 1.41 -11.91 -12.28
N VAL A 81 2.51 -11.28 -12.68
CA VAL A 81 2.66 -10.68 -14.02
C VAL A 81 3.44 -11.58 -14.97
N TYR A 82 4.53 -12.16 -14.50
CA TYR A 82 5.45 -12.95 -15.34
C TYR A 82 5.41 -14.46 -15.08
N GLY A 83 4.70 -14.90 -14.03
CA GLY A 83 4.60 -16.30 -13.64
C GLY A 83 5.71 -16.73 -12.67
N THR A 84 5.45 -17.85 -11.98
CA THR A 84 6.30 -18.35 -10.88
C THR A 84 7.67 -18.86 -11.31
N ASP A 85 7.87 -19.18 -12.58
CA ASP A 85 9.16 -19.61 -13.13
C ASP A 85 10.08 -18.46 -13.53
N SER A 86 9.69 -17.24 -13.27
CA SER A 86 10.41 -16.02 -13.64
C SER A 86 11.57 -15.70 -12.72
N LYS A 87 12.42 -14.77 -13.11
CA LYS A 87 13.58 -14.34 -12.33
C LYS A 87 13.16 -13.28 -11.30
N TYR A 88 12.98 -13.66 -10.07
CA TYR A 88 12.50 -12.81 -8.98
C TYR A 88 13.43 -11.64 -8.62
N ARG A 89 14.74 -11.78 -8.81
CA ARG A 89 15.73 -10.71 -8.53
C ARG A 89 16.04 -9.83 -9.73
N LYS A 90 15.38 -10.04 -10.87
CA LYS A 90 15.55 -9.17 -12.04
C LYS A 90 14.72 -7.90 -11.86
N ARG A 91 15.28 -6.75 -12.23
CA ARG A 91 14.54 -5.49 -12.32
C ARG A 91 13.62 -5.52 -13.56
N TYR A 92 12.34 -5.31 -13.36
CA TYR A 92 11.30 -5.13 -14.38
C TYR A 92 10.68 -3.76 -14.17
N GLU A 93 10.69 -2.91 -15.19
CA GLU A 93 10.29 -1.51 -15.05
C GLU A 93 8.79 -1.33 -14.77
N ASP A 94 7.94 -2.18 -15.32
CA ASP A 94 6.51 -2.22 -15.02
C ASP A 94 6.24 -2.62 -13.57
N LEU A 95 6.98 -3.58 -13.02
CA LEU A 95 6.86 -3.96 -11.60
C LEU A 95 7.41 -2.87 -10.68
N VAL A 96 8.42 -2.13 -11.10
CA VAL A 96 8.89 -0.94 -10.39
C VAL A 96 7.79 0.12 -10.32
N ALA A 97 7.07 0.36 -11.42
CA ALA A 97 5.94 1.28 -11.44
C ALA A 97 4.80 0.80 -10.51
N MET A 98 4.49 -0.50 -10.51
CA MET A 98 3.49 -1.10 -9.61
C MET A 98 3.91 -1.00 -8.13
N ASN A 99 5.20 -1.21 -7.82
CA ASN A 99 5.73 -1.02 -6.46
C ASN A 99 5.54 0.43 -5.99
N LYS A 100 5.90 1.40 -6.84
CA LYS A 100 5.70 2.83 -6.55
C LYS A 100 4.22 3.17 -6.35
N LEU A 101 3.32 2.61 -7.16
CA LEU A 101 1.88 2.81 -7.00
C LEU A 101 1.38 2.22 -5.68
N SER A 102 1.84 1.03 -5.29
CA SER A 102 1.56 0.42 -3.99
C SER A 102 1.98 1.32 -2.83
N ALA A 103 3.21 1.83 -2.87
CA ALA A 103 3.73 2.76 -1.87
C ALA A 103 2.89 4.04 -1.78
N ALA A 104 2.50 4.62 -2.93
CA ALA A 104 1.64 5.80 -2.97
C ALA A 104 0.30 5.53 -2.28
N ILE A 105 -0.33 4.40 -2.56
CA ILE A 105 -1.60 4.02 -1.92
C ILE A 105 -1.43 3.91 -0.40
N VAL A 106 -0.42 3.17 0.08
CA VAL A 106 -0.19 2.99 1.52
C VAL A 106 0.09 4.32 2.21
N MET A 107 0.98 5.15 1.63
CA MET A 107 1.45 6.39 2.27
C MET A 107 0.43 7.53 2.23
N THR A 108 -0.54 7.50 1.32
CA THR A 108 -1.60 8.51 1.25
C THR A 108 -2.95 8.00 1.75
N SER A 109 -3.02 6.79 2.28
CA SER A 109 -4.20 6.27 2.99
C SER A 109 -4.25 6.78 4.43
N GLN A 110 -5.44 6.78 5.00
CA GLN A 110 -5.65 6.92 6.44
C GLN A 110 -5.13 5.68 7.18
N GLY A 111 -4.93 5.82 8.49
CA GLY A 111 -4.41 4.73 9.31
C GLY A 111 -2.91 4.80 9.51
N ILE A 112 -2.36 3.73 10.05
CA ILE A 112 -0.94 3.58 10.36
C ILE A 112 -0.26 2.92 9.16
N PRO A 113 0.58 3.64 8.38
CA PRO A 113 1.26 3.04 7.26
C PRO A 113 2.32 2.06 7.75
N PHE A 114 2.38 0.90 7.12
CA PHE A 114 3.38 -0.12 7.40
C PHE A 114 4.01 -0.61 6.09
N SER A 115 5.33 -0.73 6.06
CA SER A 115 6.10 -1.30 4.95
C SER A 115 7.05 -2.36 5.46
N LEU A 116 7.17 -3.47 4.75
CA LEU A 116 8.21 -4.45 5.00
C LEU A 116 9.58 -3.84 4.63
N GLY A 117 10.55 -3.91 5.54
CA GLY A 117 11.91 -3.41 5.25
C GLY A 117 12.47 -4.03 3.98
N GLY A 118 12.86 -3.17 3.02
CA GLY A 118 13.33 -3.54 1.69
C GLY A 118 12.30 -3.37 0.57
N GLU A 119 11.03 -3.08 0.85
CA GLU A 119 10.06 -2.75 -0.20
C GLU A 119 10.54 -1.58 -1.06
N GLU A 120 11.18 -0.59 -0.45
CA GLU A 120 11.72 0.61 -1.07
C GLU A 120 12.88 0.36 -2.04
N PHE A 121 13.44 -0.85 -2.04
CA PHE A 121 14.42 -1.31 -3.03
C PHE A 121 14.08 -2.70 -3.58
N CYS A 122 12.78 -2.97 -3.72
CA CYS A 122 12.24 -4.16 -4.39
C CYS A 122 12.80 -5.49 -3.85
N ARG A 123 12.81 -5.64 -2.51
CA ARG A 123 13.25 -6.86 -1.82
C ARG A 123 12.57 -8.09 -2.41
N SER A 124 13.39 -9.12 -2.69
CA SER A 124 12.95 -10.44 -3.10
C SER A 124 13.45 -11.51 -2.13
N LYS A 125 12.64 -12.53 -1.93
CA LYS A 125 12.99 -13.79 -1.28
C LYS A 125 12.96 -14.96 -2.28
N ASP A 126 13.19 -14.66 -3.57
CA ASP A 126 13.14 -15.63 -4.67
C ASP A 126 11.80 -16.38 -4.79
N GLY A 127 10.68 -15.73 -4.44
CA GLY A 127 9.35 -16.32 -4.49
C GLY A 127 9.02 -17.27 -3.33
N ASP A 128 9.85 -17.30 -2.29
CA ASP A 128 9.58 -18.12 -1.09
C ASP A 128 8.54 -17.45 -0.19
N GLU A 129 7.33 -18.00 -0.19
CA GLU A 129 6.21 -17.51 0.63
C GLU A 129 6.29 -17.95 2.10
N ASN A 130 7.15 -18.93 2.42
CA ASN A 130 7.25 -19.53 3.74
C ASN A 130 8.68 -19.52 4.28
N SER A 131 9.36 -18.41 4.12
CA SER A 131 10.81 -18.25 4.31
C SER A 131 11.30 -18.31 5.75
N TYR A 132 10.42 -18.50 6.75
CA TYR A 132 10.82 -18.49 8.17
C TYR A 132 11.86 -19.57 8.52
N ALA A 133 11.84 -20.71 7.81
CA ALA A 133 12.79 -21.80 7.96
C ALA A 133 13.83 -21.87 6.82
N SER A 134 13.79 -20.95 5.89
CA SER A 134 14.71 -20.88 4.74
C SER A 134 16.07 -20.33 5.12
N SER A 135 17.02 -20.44 4.21
CA SER A 135 18.39 -20.05 4.50
C SER A 135 18.52 -18.53 4.71
N ARG A 136 19.68 -18.14 5.28
CA ARG A 136 20.01 -16.73 5.44
C ARG A 136 20.01 -15.99 4.10
N LYS A 137 20.36 -16.65 3.00
CA LYS A 137 20.44 -16.05 1.67
C LYS A 137 19.07 -15.52 1.21
N GLU A 138 17.99 -16.27 1.46
CA GLU A 138 16.62 -15.86 1.09
C GLU A 138 16.11 -14.74 2.01
N ASN A 139 16.51 -14.75 3.28
CA ASN A 139 15.98 -13.82 4.27
C ASN A 139 16.77 -12.53 4.44
N GLN A 140 18.03 -12.48 4.01
CA GLN A 140 18.84 -11.26 4.12
C GLN A 140 18.34 -10.16 3.19
N LEU A 141 18.64 -8.92 3.55
CA LEU A 141 18.47 -7.77 2.66
C LEU A 141 19.64 -7.73 1.68
N ASP A 142 19.32 -7.57 0.39
CA ASP A 142 20.30 -7.36 -0.65
C ASP A 142 20.60 -5.86 -0.77
N TRP A 143 21.68 -5.42 -0.13
CA TRP A 143 22.05 -4.01 -0.07
C TRP A 143 22.55 -3.46 -1.41
N GLU A 144 22.95 -4.30 -2.36
CA GLU A 144 23.32 -3.87 -3.73
C GLU A 144 22.10 -3.33 -4.48
N ASN A 145 20.90 -3.73 -4.09
CA ASN A 145 19.66 -3.19 -4.65
C ASN A 145 19.45 -1.70 -4.37
N ILE A 146 20.13 -1.11 -3.41
CA ILE A 146 20.04 0.34 -3.14
C ILE A 146 20.43 1.15 -4.38
N ASP A 147 21.52 0.78 -5.04
CA ASP A 147 21.95 1.46 -6.25
C ASP A 147 21.05 1.13 -7.43
N LEU A 148 20.66 -0.15 -7.58
CA LEU A 148 19.79 -0.62 -8.66
C LEU A 148 18.38 0.00 -8.63
N TYR A 149 17.83 0.27 -7.45
CA TYR A 149 16.49 0.81 -7.24
C TYR A 149 16.51 2.19 -6.56
N SER A 150 17.57 2.97 -6.76
CA SER A 150 17.71 4.30 -6.15
C SER A 150 16.53 5.23 -6.46
N ASP A 151 15.96 5.13 -7.65
CA ASP A 151 14.75 5.87 -8.06
C ASP A 151 13.48 5.46 -7.29
N VAL A 152 13.38 4.22 -6.83
CA VAL A 152 12.29 3.75 -5.96
C VAL A 152 12.46 4.33 -4.57
N ILE A 153 13.68 4.27 -4.03
CA ILE A 153 14.01 4.84 -2.72
C ILE A 153 13.69 6.34 -2.67
N GLU A 154 14.09 7.09 -3.69
CA GLU A 154 13.77 8.52 -3.76
C GLU A 154 12.27 8.78 -3.86
N TYR A 155 11.52 7.91 -4.54
CA TYR A 155 10.07 7.98 -4.59
C TYR A 155 9.45 7.79 -3.20
N TYR A 156 9.87 6.76 -2.43
CA TYR A 156 9.42 6.54 -1.05
C TYR A 156 9.76 7.73 -0.16
N ARG A 157 10.97 8.29 -0.28
CA ARG A 157 11.36 9.53 0.45
C ARG A 157 10.44 10.70 0.13
N GLY A 158 10.02 10.84 -1.13
CA GLY A 158 9.05 11.83 -1.56
C GLY A 158 7.68 11.64 -0.90
N LEU A 159 7.20 10.41 -0.83
CA LEU A 159 5.93 10.07 -0.18
C LEU A 159 5.95 10.36 1.33
N TYR A 160 7.04 10.05 2.03
CA TYR A 160 7.20 10.42 3.45
C TYR A 160 7.12 11.93 3.65
N LYS A 161 7.82 12.72 2.80
CA LYS A 161 7.74 14.18 2.85
C LYS A 161 6.32 14.71 2.62
N ILE A 162 5.58 14.12 1.70
CA ILE A 162 4.17 14.49 1.45
C ILE A 162 3.33 14.19 2.69
N ARG A 163 3.48 13.01 3.28
CA ARG A 163 2.73 12.59 4.47
C ARG A 163 3.03 13.48 5.67
N ASP A 164 4.30 13.84 5.89
CA ASP A 164 4.72 14.74 6.97
C ASP A 164 4.20 16.17 6.77
N ALA A 165 4.12 16.63 5.51
CA ALA A 165 3.68 17.98 5.18
C ALA A 165 2.16 18.16 5.19
N PHE A 166 1.38 17.07 5.18
CA PHE A 166 -0.07 17.10 5.09
C PHE A 166 -0.71 16.34 6.25
N ALA A 167 -1.06 17.05 7.31
CA ALA A 167 -1.51 16.51 8.60
C ALA A 167 -2.71 15.55 8.48
N ALA A 168 -3.60 15.76 7.51
CA ALA A 168 -4.76 14.90 7.32
C ALA A 168 -4.42 13.42 7.06
N PHE A 169 -3.24 13.09 6.52
CA PHE A 169 -2.84 11.69 6.37
C PHE A 169 -2.44 11.02 7.69
N SER A 170 -2.04 11.79 8.69
CA SER A 170 -1.59 11.31 10.00
C SER A 170 -2.64 11.53 11.10
N ASP A 171 -3.76 12.15 10.76
CA ASP A 171 -4.87 12.35 11.69
C ASP A 171 -5.52 11.02 12.02
N THR A 172 -5.64 10.72 13.31
CA THR A 172 -6.17 9.46 13.83
C THR A 172 -7.63 9.55 14.25
N THR A 173 -8.29 10.70 13.99
CA THR A 173 -9.69 10.90 14.38
C THR A 173 -10.66 10.42 13.30
N ALA A 174 -11.86 10.03 13.69
CA ALA A 174 -12.94 9.67 12.77
C ALA A 174 -13.33 10.84 11.83
N THR A 175 -13.09 12.08 12.27
CA THR A 175 -13.38 13.28 11.47
C THR A 175 -12.60 13.31 10.16
N THR A 176 -11.36 12.87 10.18
CA THR A 176 -10.51 12.84 8.97
C THR A 176 -11.04 11.86 7.93
N ALA A 177 -11.47 10.68 8.34
CA ALA A 177 -12.08 9.71 7.41
C ALA A 177 -13.34 10.30 6.74
N ASN A 178 -14.11 11.08 7.47
CA ASN A 178 -15.30 11.76 6.95
C ASN A 178 -14.95 12.95 6.01
N SER A 179 -13.71 13.43 6.00
CA SER A 179 -13.26 14.51 5.11
C SER A 179 -12.78 14.02 3.74
N LEU A 180 -12.77 12.72 3.51
CA LEU A 180 -12.48 12.10 2.22
C LEU A 180 -13.70 12.20 1.29
N THR A 181 -13.48 12.71 0.08
CA THR A 181 -14.50 12.71 -0.97
C THR A 181 -13.97 11.98 -2.19
N TYR A 182 -14.51 10.80 -2.47
CA TYR A 182 -14.10 10.00 -3.63
C TYR A 182 -14.55 10.63 -4.94
N LEU A 183 -13.65 10.62 -5.92
CA LEU A 183 -13.96 11.10 -7.27
C LEU A 183 -15.02 10.18 -7.92
N SER A 184 -16.01 10.80 -8.54
CA SER A 184 -17.02 10.14 -9.38
C SER A 184 -16.61 10.21 -10.87
N ASN A 185 -17.22 9.34 -11.68
CA ASN A 185 -17.03 9.32 -13.13
C ASN A 185 -15.57 9.19 -13.60
N VAL A 186 -14.76 8.47 -12.83
CA VAL A 186 -13.38 8.13 -13.21
C VAL A 186 -13.35 6.93 -14.17
N PRO A 187 -12.35 6.84 -15.07
CA PRO A 187 -12.18 5.69 -15.97
C PRO A 187 -12.09 4.36 -15.23
N LYS A 188 -12.31 3.26 -15.97
CA LYS A 188 -12.02 1.92 -15.44
C LYS A 188 -10.53 1.84 -15.08
N GLY A 189 -10.22 1.20 -13.95
CA GLY A 189 -8.85 1.09 -13.48
C GLY A 189 -8.34 2.32 -12.71
N VAL A 190 -9.09 3.43 -12.67
CA VAL A 190 -8.73 4.64 -11.94
C VAL A 190 -9.57 4.77 -10.68
N THR A 191 -8.96 5.23 -9.60
CA THR A 191 -9.66 5.71 -8.39
C THR A 191 -8.94 6.92 -7.83
N GLY A 192 -9.64 7.74 -7.05
CA GLY A 192 -9.04 8.90 -6.42
C GLY A 192 -10.01 9.56 -5.46
N TYR A 193 -9.48 10.51 -4.72
CA TYR A 193 -10.24 11.25 -3.72
C TYR A 193 -9.64 12.64 -3.51
N THR A 194 -10.44 13.53 -2.96
CA THR A 194 -9.96 14.76 -2.33
C THR A 194 -10.02 14.61 -0.82
N ILE A 195 -9.09 15.22 -0.13
CA ILE A 195 -9.03 15.27 1.33
C ILE A 195 -8.70 16.70 1.78
N ASN A 196 -9.46 17.21 2.73
CA ASN A 196 -9.20 18.51 3.34
C ASN A 196 -8.17 18.36 4.46
N ASN A 197 -7.29 19.36 4.58
CA ASN A 197 -6.35 19.36 5.68
C ASN A 197 -7.09 19.65 7.00
N THR A 198 -6.68 19.00 8.06
CA THR A 198 -7.25 19.15 9.40
C THR A 198 -6.55 20.24 10.22
N GLU A 199 -5.39 20.67 9.77
CA GLU A 199 -4.60 21.73 10.40
C GLU A 199 -4.37 22.91 9.46
N SER A 200 -4.11 24.09 10.02
CA SER A 200 -3.66 25.25 9.24
C SER A 200 -2.23 24.99 8.74
N GLY A 201 -2.09 24.69 7.48
CA GLY A 201 -0.82 24.37 6.83
C GLY A 201 -0.70 25.02 5.47
N LYS A 202 0.36 24.66 4.74
CA LYS A 202 0.62 25.18 3.39
C LYS A 202 -0.46 24.78 2.37
N TRP A 203 -1.07 23.61 2.56
CA TRP A 203 -2.07 23.05 1.65
C TRP A 203 -3.40 22.89 2.40
N SER A 204 -4.46 23.46 1.88
CA SER A 204 -5.80 23.33 2.46
C SER A 204 -6.52 22.06 2.02
N GLN A 205 -6.17 21.55 0.84
CA GLN A 205 -6.77 20.34 0.26
C GLN A 205 -5.76 19.64 -0.63
N MET A 206 -5.86 18.32 -0.71
CA MET A 206 -5.10 17.48 -1.66
C MET A 206 -6.07 16.65 -2.49
N CYS A 207 -5.75 16.50 -3.78
CA CYS A 207 -6.38 15.52 -4.67
C CYS A 207 -5.38 14.42 -4.98
N VAL A 208 -5.76 13.19 -4.70
CA VAL A 208 -4.94 11.99 -4.94
C VAL A 208 -5.64 11.14 -5.98
N ILE A 209 -4.91 10.74 -7.03
CA ILE A 209 -5.42 9.90 -8.12
C ILE A 209 -4.47 8.72 -8.31
N PHE A 210 -5.02 7.51 -8.30
CA PHE A 210 -4.34 6.26 -8.60
C PHE A 210 -4.83 5.73 -9.93
N ASN A 211 -3.90 5.39 -10.80
CA ASN A 211 -4.18 4.72 -12.06
C ASN A 211 -3.52 3.34 -12.06
N GLY A 212 -4.35 2.29 -11.99
CA GLY A 212 -3.93 0.88 -12.08
C GLY A 212 -4.31 0.25 -13.43
N SER A 213 -4.68 1.07 -14.43
CA SER A 213 -4.91 0.59 -15.80
C SER A 213 -3.63 0.66 -16.63
N ASP A 214 -3.56 -0.17 -17.66
CA ASP A 214 -2.55 -0.14 -18.71
C ASP A 214 -2.60 1.16 -19.53
#